data_8212d988db607abe939e088ea3a402d1
#
_entry.id   8212d988db607abe939e088ea3a402d1
#
_cell.length_a   1.000
_cell.length_b   1.000
_cell.length_c   1.000
_cell.angle_alpha   90.00
_cell.angle_beta   90.00
_cell.angle_gamma   90.00
#
_symmetry.space_group_name_H-M   'P 1'
#
loop_
_entity.id
_entity.type
_entity.pdbx_description
1 polymer ?
#
loop_
_entity_poly.entity_id
_entity_poly.type
_entity_poly.pdbx_seq_one_letter_code
_entity_poly.pdbx_strand_id
1 'polypeptide(L)'
;MDSAPLLALTLIVGVPVLFIATRIFLYPFTGLCLWVLLLPVTKTMADLAGYPQDEGPIMLQKLTLADPVLLLTAVGALLNGTGSSSRVTDRQGRRIIILLAAFCVANVASAALGETGTESLIELATNFWLCLSLVLICQLLGSPDRLRRTLTAWEGAGVVGCVAGGVGTLLMWRGNINNLLVQDGRVAGLFHGINQLQSFVVAVIPFFCAGMFSRAASRSARVLYGALVLVGFAGVVGSGSRAGVVIAALSVWLMLLFASPRLALVWTCAAVLFAGSAWQVLGKHLDELPYGIRRSFSYVQEDNLELDELSRGRADQLQTFYTVFAEHPLVGVGPGGFAAWVPRVVPGGKAQEMHNSYLGVLGETGAIGGLIMLALLADAMLRTFRFLQWASRARDPDALMAAQALLVSYASILMYGMLNYGLRQRHFWFVIALTVALPHVYMRWRAGARVAERRTRPFYGVVPCVE
;
A
#
# COMPACT_ATOMS: atom_id res chain seq x y z
N MET A 1 33.32 21.26 25.00
CA MET A 1 31.96 21.17 24.37
C MET A 1 30.97 20.94 25.50
N ASP A 2 30.10 21.88 25.75
CA ASP A 2 29.14 21.80 26.85
C ASP A 2 28.19 20.64 26.64
N SER A 3 28.21 19.67 27.54
CA SER A 3 27.33 18.48 27.52
C SER A 3 25.85 18.79 27.82
N ALA A 4 25.60 20.02 28.36
CA ALA A 4 24.26 20.43 28.75
C ALA A 4 23.21 20.47 27.62
N PRO A 5 23.48 21.03 26.41
CA PRO A 5 22.49 21.01 25.32
C PRO A 5 22.23 19.60 24.78
N LEU A 6 23.24 18.72 24.76
CA LEU A 6 23.08 17.34 24.35
C LEU A 6 22.23 16.55 25.36
N LEU A 7 22.45 16.77 26.66
CA LEU A 7 21.66 16.17 27.72
C LEU A 7 20.19 16.65 27.67
N ALA A 8 19.99 17.95 27.49
CA ALA A 8 18.65 18.53 27.35
C ALA A 8 17.91 17.94 26.12
N LEU A 9 18.57 17.85 24.96
CA LEU A 9 17.99 17.25 23.75
C LEU A 9 17.66 15.76 23.97
N THR A 10 18.56 15.01 24.62
CA THR A 10 18.36 13.60 24.95
C THR A 10 17.15 13.41 25.87
N LEU A 11 16.95 14.29 26.84
CA LEU A 11 15.77 14.23 27.71
C LEU A 11 14.48 14.64 26.99
N ILE A 12 14.52 15.72 26.21
CA ILE A 12 13.35 16.24 25.47
C ILE A 12 12.84 15.22 24.45
N VAL A 13 13.73 14.49 23.77
CA VAL A 13 13.36 13.49 22.77
C VAL A 13 13.26 12.09 23.37
N GLY A 14 14.20 11.71 24.21
CA GLY A 14 14.29 10.35 24.73
C GLY A 14 13.14 9.97 25.66
N VAL A 15 12.68 10.89 26.52
CA VAL A 15 11.57 10.63 27.46
C VAL A 15 10.25 10.37 26.71
N PRO A 16 9.81 11.21 25.75
CA PRO A 16 8.63 10.91 24.94
C PRO A 16 8.75 9.60 24.14
N VAL A 17 9.91 9.34 23.55
CA VAL A 17 10.15 8.09 22.80
C VAL A 17 10.03 6.87 23.71
N LEU A 18 10.64 6.90 24.90
CA LEU A 18 10.54 5.83 25.89
C LEU A 18 9.09 5.64 26.37
N PHE A 19 8.38 6.75 26.63
CA PHE A 19 6.96 6.69 27.00
C PHE A 19 6.10 6.05 25.91
N ILE A 20 6.28 6.46 24.64
CA ILE A 20 5.58 5.88 23.49
C ILE A 20 5.93 4.39 23.34
N ALA A 21 7.20 4.03 23.42
CA ALA A 21 7.66 2.64 23.34
C ALA A 21 7.04 1.78 24.46
N THR A 22 7.01 2.28 25.69
CA THR A 22 6.37 1.61 26.82
C THR A 22 4.86 1.44 26.59
N ARG A 23 4.19 2.47 26.08
CA ARG A 23 2.76 2.40 25.73
C ARG A 23 2.47 1.38 24.64
N ILE A 24 3.29 1.32 23.58
CA ILE A 24 3.15 0.32 22.51
C ILE A 24 3.32 -1.09 23.09
N PHE A 25 4.33 -1.28 23.92
CA PHE A 25 4.63 -2.57 24.52
C PHE A 25 3.50 -3.06 25.45
N LEU A 26 2.97 -2.18 26.30
CA LEU A 26 1.88 -2.53 27.23
C LEU A 26 0.53 -2.65 26.52
N TYR A 27 0.32 -1.89 25.44
CA TYR A 27 -0.92 -1.85 24.69
C TYR A 27 -0.67 -2.09 23.19
N PRO A 28 -0.42 -3.33 22.75
CA PRO A 28 -0.03 -3.66 21.36
C PRO A 28 -1.01 -3.17 20.30
N PHE A 29 -2.29 -3.08 20.64
CA PHE A 29 -3.29 -2.54 19.71
C PHE A 29 -3.05 -1.04 19.41
N THR A 30 -2.58 -0.25 20.38
CA THR A 30 -2.17 1.15 20.14
C THR A 30 -0.97 1.21 19.21
N GLY A 31 -0.01 0.30 19.39
CA GLY A 31 1.13 0.16 18.49
C GLY A 31 0.71 -0.16 17.04
N LEU A 32 -0.27 -1.06 16.87
CA LEU A 32 -0.84 -1.34 15.55
C LEU A 32 -1.44 -0.09 14.90
N CYS A 33 -2.24 0.70 15.62
CA CYS A 33 -2.82 1.93 15.09
C CYS A 33 -1.74 2.95 14.71
N LEU A 34 -0.69 3.09 15.52
CA LEU A 34 0.43 3.97 15.21
C LEU A 34 1.22 3.47 13.99
N TRP A 35 1.47 2.16 13.90
CA TRP A 35 2.10 1.57 12.72
C TRP A 35 1.31 1.86 11.44
N VAL A 36 -0.02 1.71 11.48
CA VAL A 36 -0.91 2.02 10.34
C VAL A 36 -0.80 3.50 9.95
N LEU A 37 -0.79 4.41 10.94
CA LEU A 37 -0.61 5.86 10.70
C LEU A 37 0.75 6.19 10.06
N LEU A 38 1.79 5.41 10.34
CA LEU A 38 3.14 5.60 9.80
C LEU A 38 3.33 4.96 8.42
N LEU A 39 2.36 4.20 7.87
CA LEU A 39 2.49 3.58 6.56
C LEU A 39 2.83 4.54 5.41
N PRO A 40 2.36 5.81 5.38
CA PRO A 40 2.79 6.77 4.36
C PRO A 40 4.19 7.34 4.58
N VAL A 41 4.81 7.11 5.75
CA VAL A 41 6.15 7.61 6.08
C VAL A 41 7.14 6.47 5.87
N THR A 42 7.55 6.27 4.61
CA THR A 42 8.45 5.16 4.23
C THR A 42 9.88 5.63 3.91
N LYS A 43 10.21 6.89 4.20
CA LYS A 43 11.63 7.33 4.20
C LYS A 43 12.42 6.38 5.10
N THR A 44 13.51 5.85 4.56
CA THR A 44 14.34 4.89 5.27
C THR A 44 15.14 5.56 6.39
N MET A 45 15.68 4.78 7.30
CA MET A 45 16.58 5.30 8.31
C MET A 45 17.86 5.89 7.69
N ALA A 46 18.28 5.40 6.52
CA ALA A 46 19.37 5.97 5.75
C ALA A 46 19.02 7.36 5.21
N ASP A 47 17.82 7.53 4.61
CA ASP A 47 17.31 8.84 4.14
C ASP A 47 17.26 9.85 5.29
N LEU A 48 16.77 9.43 6.46
CA LEU A 48 16.66 10.28 7.65
C LEU A 48 18.01 10.64 8.27
N ALA A 49 19.01 9.76 8.13
CA ALA A 49 20.38 10.00 8.56
C ALA A 49 21.18 10.85 7.55
N GLY A 50 20.58 11.24 6.43
CA GLY A 50 21.20 12.09 5.41
C GLY A 50 22.17 11.37 4.47
N TYR A 51 22.12 10.04 4.38
CA TYR A 51 22.86 9.32 3.37
C TYR A 51 22.27 9.60 1.99
N PRO A 52 23.11 9.76 0.94
CA PRO A 52 22.65 9.79 -0.44
C PRO A 52 21.84 8.54 -0.77
N GLN A 53 20.96 8.66 -1.78
CA GLN A 53 20.12 7.53 -2.21
C GLN A 53 21.01 6.35 -2.60
N ASP A 54 20.66 5.16 -2.12
CA ASP A 54 21.40 3.90 -2.30
C ASP A 54 22.81 3.85 -1.67
N GLU A 55 23.19 4.88 -0.89
CA GLU A 55 24.40 4.88 -0.08
C GLU A 55 24.09 4.61 1.40
N GLY A 56 25.08 4.14 2.14
CA GLY A 56 24.93 3.82 3.56
C GLY A 56 24.72 2.33 3.85
N PRO A 57 24.66 1.95 5.13
CA PRO A 57 24.48 0.54 5.54
C PRO A 57 23.18 -0.06 5.00
N ILE A 58 23.25 -1.21 4.33
CA ILE A 58 22.09 -1.88 3.68
C ILE A 58 20.90 -2.04 4.64
N MET A 59 21.18 -2.35 5.92
CA MET A 59 20.12 -2.47 6.93
C MET A 59 19.35 -1.17 7.13
N LEU A 60 20.02 -0.01 7.12
CA LEU A 60 19.36 1.29 7.27
C LEU A 60 18.57 1.69 6.03
N GLN A 61 18.97 1.22 4.85
CA GLN A 61 18.22 1.44 3.59
C GLN A 61 16.90 0.66 3.54
N LYS A 62 16.76 -0.41 4.31
CA LYS A 62 15.54 -1.25 4.33
C LYS A 62 14.62 -0.95 5.50
N LEU A 63 15.10 -0.34 6.58
CA LEU A 63 14.33 0.00 7.76
C LEU A 63 13.64 1.36 7.62
N THR A 64 12.36 1.41 8.00
CA THR A 64 11.57 2.64 8.06
C THR A 64 11.15 2.93 9.51
N LEU A 65 10.61 4.12 9.78
CA LEU A 65 10.07 4.47 11.10
C LEU A 65 8.95 3.53 11.58
N ALA A 66 8.24 2.90 10.67
CA ALA A 66 7.17 1.97 11.00
C ALA A 66 7.68 0.64 11.58
N ASP A 67 8.90 0.20 11.22
CA ASP A 67 9.40 -1.12 11.60
C ASP A 67 9.67 -1.30 13.10
N PRO A 68 10.33 -0.38 13.79
CA PRO A 68 10.48 -0.45 15.24
C PRO A 68 9.13 -0.48 15.98
N VAL A 69 8.14 0.27 15.50
CA VAL A 69 6.78 0.28 16.07
C VAL A 69 6.13 -1.11 15.92
N LEU A 70 6.25 -1.73 14.76
CA LEU A 70 5.71 -3.06 14.53
C LEU A 70 6.42 -4.12 15.40
N LEU A 71 7.74 -4.01 15.55
CA LEU A 71 8.54 -4.91 16.38
C LEU A 71 8.08 -4.85 17.84
N LEU A 72 8.01 -3.65 18.41
CA LEU A 72 7.52 -3.44 19.77
C LEU A 72 6.09 -3.94 19.95
N THR A 73 5.25 -3.73 18.94
CA THR A 73 3.87 -4.23 18.91
C THR A 73 3.82 -5.76 18.94
N ALA A 74 4.68 -6.41 18.14
CA ALA A 74 4.75 -7.88 18.08
C ALA A 74 5.25 -8.48 19.39
N VAL A 75 6.33 -7.92 19.94
CA VAL A 75 6.90 -8.37 21.24
C VAL A 75 5.89 -8.14 22.37
N GLY A 76 5.25 -6.97 22.42
CA GLY A 76 4.21 -6.66 23.38
C GLY A 76 3.02 -7.62 23.28
N ALA A 77 2.57 -7.96 22.06
CA ALA A 77 1.47 -8.88 21.82
C ALA A 77 1.81 -10.30 22.30
N LEU A 78 3.04 -10.76 22.06
CA LEU A 78 3.52 -12.06 22.50
C LEU A 78 3.59 -12.15 24.03
N LEU A 79 4.21 -11.18 24.69
CA LEU A 79 4.45 -11.22 26.12
C LEU A 79 3.18 -10.95 26.95
N ASN A 80 2.27 -10.10 26.46
CA ASN A 80 1.01 -9.80 27.17
C ASN A 80 -0.11 -10.81 26.86
N GLY A 81 0.14 -11.85 26.06
CA GLY A 81 -0.84 -12.88 25.75
C GLY A 81 -2.09 -12.38 25.01
N THR A 82 -2.03 -11.18 24.41
CA THR A 82 -3.19 -10.49 23.82
C THR A 82 -3.78 -11.21 22.60
N GLY A 83 -3.10 -12.23 22.07
CA GLY A 83 -3.57 -13.06 20.95
C GLY A 83 -4.53 -14.17 21.31
N SER A 84 -4.83 -14.41 22.61
CA SER A 84 -5.55 -15.62 23.04
C SER A 84 -7.06 -15.56 22.86
N SER A 85 -7.68 -14.40 22.94
CA SER A 85 -9.15 -14.26 22.94
C SER A 85 -9.81 -13.99 21.57
N SER A 86 -9.03 -13.67 20.56
CA SER A 86 -9.54 -13.30 19.24
C SER A 86 -8.95 -14.11 18.09
N ARG A 87 -8.59 -15.36 18.36
CA ARG A 87 -7.98 -16.22 17.35
C ARG A 87 -8.83 -16.24 16.08
N VAL A 88 -8.24 -15.83 14.97
CA VAL A 88 -8.69 -16.23 13.63
C VAL A 88 -8.48 -17.74 13.49
N THR A 89 -9.11 -18.49 14.40
CA THR A 89 -9.00 -19.95 14.53
C THR A 89 -10.06 -20.68 13.73
N ASP A 90 -10.87 -19.94 12.97
CA ASP A 90 -11.78 -20.56 12.05
C ASP A 90 -11.00 -21.23 10.89
N ARG A 91 -11.68 -22.15 10.20
CA ARG A 91 -11.11 -22.90 9.07
C ARG A 91 -10.50 -21.97 8.00
N GLN A 92 -11.01 -20.77 7.88
CA GLN A 92 -10.58 -19.79 6.89
C GLN A 92 -9.29 -19.08 7.28
N GLY A 93 -9.16 -18.65 8.53
CA GLY A 93 -7.91 -18.05 9.03
C GLY A 93 -6.75 -19.02 9.03
N ARG A 94 -7.03 -20.31 9.32
CA ARG A 94 -6.02 -21.38 9.27
C ARG A 94 -5.44 -21.54 7.86
N ARG A 95 -6.26 -21.41 6.81
CA ARG A 95 -5.79 -21.52 5.42
C ARG A 95 -4.79 -20.42 5.06
N ILE A 96 -5.03 -19.18 5.47
CA ILE A 96 -4.05 -18.08 5.23
C ILE A 96 -2.74 -18.34 5.96
N ILE A 97 -2.79 -18.77 7.22
CA ILE A 97 -1.58 -19.11 7.98
C ILE A 97 -0.78 -20.21 7.29
N ILE A 98 -1.45 -21.25 6.77
CA ILE A 98 -0.81 -22.33 6.02
C ILE A 98 -0.14 -21.79 4.75
N LEU A 99 -0.84 -20.95 3.97
CA LEU A 99 -0.28 -20.35 2.75
C LEU A 99 0.91 -19.44 3.05
N LEU A 100 0.85 -18.65 4.12
CA LEU A 100 1.97 -17.80 4.55
C LEU A 100 3.16 -18.65 5.00
N ALA A 101 2.93 -19.69 5.80
CA ALA A 101 3.97 -20.61 6.23
C ALA A 101 4.62 -21.32 5.02
N ALA A 102 3.81 -21.80 4.07
CA ALA A 102 4.30 -22.41 2.85
C ALA A 102 5.11 -21.40 2.00
N PHE A 103 4.67 -20.14 1.91
CA PHE A 103 5.42 -19.08 1.22
C PHE A 103 6.76 -18.80 1.91
N CYS A 104 6.77 -18.74 3.24
CA CYS A 104 8.01 -18.60 4.00
C CYS A 104 8.98 -19.77 3.74
N VAL A 105 8.48 -21.00 3.74
CA VAL A 105 9.30 -22.20 3.43
C VAL A 105 9.85 -22.13 1.99
N ALA A 106 9.03 -21.73 1.02
CA ALA A 106 9.46 -21.55 -0.36
C ALA A 106 10.56 -20.48 -0.50
N ASN A 107 10.45 -19.35 0.24
CA ASN A 107 11.49 -18.33 0.29
C ASN A 107 12.80 -18.83 0.90
N VAL A 108 12.74 -19.64 1.97
CA VAL A 108 13.93 -20.27 2.58
C VAL A 108 14.58 -21.23 1.59
N ALA A 109 13.80 -22.10 0.95
CA ALA A 109 14.29 -23.03 -0.05
C ALA A 109 14.95 -22.29 -1.22
N SER A 110 14.30 -21.21 -1.70
CA SER A 110 14.85 -20.37 -2.76
C SER A 110 16.14 -19.67 -2.34
N ALA A 111 16.23 -19.12 -1.13
CA ALA A 111 17.45 -18.51 -0.62
C ALA A 111 18.60 -19.51 -0.43
N ALA A 112 18.29 -20.76 -0.04
CA ALA A 112 19.29 -21.80 0.19
C ALA A 112 19.83 -22.44 -1.11
N LEU A 113 18.99 -22.51 -2.15
CA LEU A 113 19.30 -23.16 -3.43
C LEU A 113 19.58 -22.16 -4.55
N GLY A 114 19.28 -20.88 -4.33
CA GLY A 114 19.52 -19.80 -5.28
C GLY A 114 20.97 -19.34 -5.27
N GLU A 115 21.32 -18.51 -6.26
CA GLU A 115 22.69 -18.05 -6.49
C GLU A 115 23.09 -16.78 -5.73
N THR A 116 22.20 -16.23 -4.90
CA THR A 116 22.37 -14.92 -4.26
C THR A 116 22.75 -15.05 -2.78
N GLY A 117 23.86 -14.40 -2.40
CA GLY A 117 24.44 -14.47 -1.06
C GLY A 117 23.69 -13.67 0.01
N THR A 118 24.40 -12.70 0.63
CA THR A 118 23.88 -11.89 1.77
C THR A 118 22.62 -11.07 1.46
N GLU A 119 22.45 -10.63 0.21
CA GLU A 119 21.26 -9.88 -0.22
C GLU A 119 19.98 -10.70 -0.08
N SER A 120 20.03 -12.00 -0.42
CA SER A 120 18.91 -12.92 -0.23
C SER A 120 18.49 -13.06 1.23
N LEU A 121 19.42 -13.01 2.18
CA LEU A 121 19.11 -13.10 3.60
C LEU A 121 18.33 -11.85 4.09
N ILE A 122 18.70 -10.67 3.59
CA ILE A 122 18.00 -9.43 3.93
C ILE A 122 16.59 -9.43 3.36
N GLU A 123 16.44 -9.82 2.09
CA GLU A 123 15.11 -9.91 1.47
C GLU A 123 14.25 -11.03 2.07
N LEU A 124 14.87 -12.15 2.45
CA LEU A 124 14.20 -13.20 3.19
C LEU A 124 13.65 -12.67 4.52
N ALA A 125 14.47 -11.95 5.30
CA ALA A 125 14.04 -11.31 6.54
C ALA A 125 12.89 -10.31 6.31
N THR A 126 12.95 -9.53 5.22
CA THR A 126 11.87 -8.60 4.81
C THR A 126 10.58 -9.36 4.50
N ASN A 127 10.62 -10.44 3.74
CA ASN A 127 9.44 -11.24 3.41
C ASN A 127 8.83 -11.89 4.66
N PHE A 128 9.65 -12.41 5.58
CA PHE A 128 9.19 -12.92 6.89
C PHE A 128 8.51 -11.83 7.71
N TRP A 129 9.11 -10.63 7.71
CA TRP A 129 8.57 -9.48 8.42
C TRP A 129 7.18 -9.08 7.91
N LEU A 130 6.99 -9.07 6.59
CA LEU A 130 5.71 -8.79 5.95
C LEU A 130 4.67 -9.89 6.26
N CYS A 131 5.04 -11.16 6.21
CA CYS A 131 4.18 -12.26 6.60
C CYS A 131 3.76 -12.18 8.09
N LEU A 132 4.72 -11.88 8.97
CA LEU A 132 4.46 -11.68 10.40
C LEU A 132 3.52 -10.51 10.64
N SER A 133 3.68 -9.39 9.91
CA SER A 133 2.81 -8.23 10.03
C SER A 133 1.35 -8.58 9.73
N LEU A 134 1.10 -9.36 8.69
CA LEU A 134 -0.25 -9.83 8.34
C LEU A 134 -0.87 -10.67 9.47
N VAL A 135 -0.12 -11.63 9.99
CA VAL A 135 -0.59 -12.47 11.11
C VAL A 135 -0.91 -11.63 12.33
N LEU A 136 -0.01 -10.72 12.71
CA LEU A 136 -0.17 -9.82 13.86
C LEU A 136 -1.41 -8.93 13.71
N ILE A 137 -1.61 -8.32 12.54
CA ILE A 137 -2.78 -7.49 12.25
C ILE A 137 -4.07 -8.32 12.43
N CYS A 138 -4.13 -9.52 11.82
CA CYS A 138 -5.29 -10.39 11.95
C CYS A 138 -5.57 -10.80 13.40
N GLN A 139 -4.54 -11.02 14.21
CA GLN A 139 -4.68 -11.35 15.63
C GLN A 139 -5.18 -10.18 16.47
N LEU A 140 -4.73 -8.97 16.19
CA LEU A 140 -5.10 -7.78 16.96
C LEU A 140 -6.46 -7.20 16.58
N LEU A 141 -6.99 -7.49 15.37
CA LEU A 141 -8.27 -6.97 14.88
C LEU A 141 -9.50 -7.82 15.28
N GLY A 142 -9.47 -8.51 16.38
CA GLY A 142 -10.52 -9.46 16.77
C GLY A 142 -11.86 -8.86 17.22
N SER A 143 -12.03 -7.53 17.33
CA SER A 143 -13.28 -6.89 17.74
C SER A 143 -13.69 -5.74 16.81
N PRO A 144 -15.01 -5.41 16.74
CA PRO A 144 -15.53 -4.30 15.94
C PRO A 144 -14.90 -2.95 16.30
N ASP A 145 -14.71 -2.66 17.58
CA ASP A 145 -14.11 -1.39 18.02
C ASP A 145 -12.64 -1.28 17.60
N ARG A 146 -11.88 -2.37 17.70
CA ARG A 146 -10.49 -2.38 17.22
C ARG A 146 -10.42 -2.23 15.71
N LEU A 147 -11.28 -2.92 14.97
CA LEU A 147 -11.33 -2.79 13.52
C LEU A 147 -11.69 -1.36 13.11
N ARG A 148 -12.68 -0.74 13.75
CA ARG A 148 -13.06 0.65 13.51
C ARG A 148 -11.90 1.61 13.76
N ARG A 149 -11.21 1.53 14.91
CA ARG A 149 -10.04 2.38 15.23
C ARG A 149 -8.92 2.19 14.22
N THR A 150 -8.70 0.95 13.76
CA THR A 150 -7.69 0.66 12.73
C THR A 150 -8.07 1.25 11.37
N LEU A 151 -9.35 1.20 10.99
CA LEU A 151 -9.83 1.87 9.76
C LEU A 151 -9.71 3.39 9.87
N THR A 152 -10.01 3.98 11.04
CA THR A 152 -9.77 5.41 11.29
C THR A 152 -8.27 5.75 11.20
N ALA A 153 -7.39 4.89 11.72
CA ALA A 153 -5.94 5.09 11.56
C ALA A 153 -5.50 4.97 10.09
N TRP A 154 -6.10 4.05 9.32
CA TRP A 154 -5.88 3.92 7.87
C TRP A 154 -6.33 5.16 7.09
N GLU A 155 -7.52 5.68 7.40
CA GLU A 155 -8.00 6.94 6.83
C GLU A 155 -7.08 8.10 7.20
N GLY A 156 -6.63 8.17 8.47
CA GLY A 156 -5.64 9.16 8.93
C GLY A 156 -4.32 9.07 8.18
N ALA A 157 -3.81 7.84 7.97
CA ALA A 157 -2.64 7.61 7.12
C ALA A 157 -2.88 8.09 5.69
N GLY A 158 -4.08 7.82 5.16
CA GLY A 158 -4.52 8.30 3.86
C GLY A 158 -4.50 9.83 3.75
N VAL A 159 -4.99 10.53 4.77
CA VAL A 159 -4.93 12.00 4.83
C VAL A 159 -3.48 12.47 4.74
N VAL A 160 -2.60 11.91 5.57
CA VAL A 160 -1.17 12.27 5.57
C VAL A 160 -0.53 12.02 4.20
N GLY A 161 -0.75 10.85 3.60
CA GLY A 161 -0.18 10.50 2.30
C GLY A 161 -0.71 11.38 1.16
N CYS A 162 -2.03 11.61 1.11
CA CYS A 162 -2.66 12.45 0.08
C CYS A 162 -2.24 13.92 0.22
N VAL A 163 -2.25 14.47 1.43
CA VAL A 163 -1.85 15.86 1.67
C VAL A 163 -0.38 16.06 1.33
N ALA A 164 0.51 15.15 1.74
CA ALA A 164 1.93 15.23 1.37
C ALA A 164 2.12 15.15 -0.16
N GLY A 165 1.38 14.29 -0.85
CA GLY A 165 1.37 14.22 -2.31
C GLY A 165 0.88 15.51 -2.97
N GLY A 166 -0.25 16.06 -2.49
CA GLY A 166 -0.82 17.31 -3.01
C GLY A 166 0.08 18.53 -2.77
N VAL A 167 0.65 18.66 -1.56
CA VAL A 167 1.61 19.72 -1.23
C VAL A 167 2.86 19.58 -2.09
N GLY A 168 3.39 18.36 -2.27
CA GLY A 168 4.52 18.11 -3.17
C GLY A 168 4.22 18.57 -4.61
N THR A 169 3.00 18.31 -5.11
CA THR A 169 2.57 18.76 -6.44
C THR A 169 2.53 20.29 -6.53
N LEU A 170 2.00 20.96 -5.51
CA LEU A 170 1.96 22.40 -5.44
C LEU A 170 3.36 23.03 -5.39
N LEU A 171 4.28 22.46 -4.59
CA LEU A 171 5.67 22.91 -4.51
C LEU A 171 6.39 22.73 -5.85
N MET A 172 6.22 21.58 -6.49
CA MET A 172 6.77 21.29 -7.81
C MET A 172 6.22 22.28 -8.86
N TRP A 173 4.92 22.58 -8.82
CA TRP A 173 4.30 23.58 -9.70
C TRP A 173 4.91 24.97 -9.54
N ARG A 174 5.32 25.34 -8.32
CA ARG A 174 6.02 26.61 -8.03
C ARG A 174 7.52 26.59 -8.33
N GLY A 175 8.02 25.54 -8.99
CA GLY A 175 9.44 25.39 -9.33
C GLY A 175 10.33 24.91 -8.17
N ASN A 176 9.77 24.62 -7.01
CA ASN A 176 10.54 24.09 -5.88
C ASN A 176 10.64 22.56 -6.00
N ILE A 177 11.67 22.11 -6.75
CA ILE A 177 11.90 20.68 -7.03
C ILE A 177 12.92 20.02 -6.09
N ASN A 178 13.63 20.81 -5.28
CA ASN A 178 14.67 20.34 -4.36
C ASN A 178 14.13 20.36 -2.92
N ASN A 179 13.23 19.44 -2.59
CA ASN A 179 12.64 19.35 -1.26
C ASN A 179 12.29 17.91 -0.89
N LEU A 180 11.93 17.69 0.39
CA LEU A 180 11.63 16.37 0.94
C LEU A 180 10.50 15.62 0.19
N LEU A 181 9.56 16.33 -0.43
CA LEU A 181 8.37 15.76 -1.06
C LEU A 181 8.53 15.52 -2.56
N VAL A 182 9.59 16.07 -3.18
CA VAL A 182 9.85 15.99 -4.62
C VAL A 182 11.20 15.35 -4.85
N GLN A 183 11.24 14.33 -5.70
CA GLN A 183 12.41 13.56 -6.06
C GLN A 183 12.53 13.51 -7.58
N ASP A 184 13.66 13.91 -8.15
CA ASP A 184 13.92 13.91 -9.59
C ASP A 184 12.82 14.65 -10.40
N GLY A 185 12.33 15.80 -9.89
CA GLY A 185 11.24 16.56 -10.50
C GLY A 185 9.88 15.86 -10.48
N ARG A 186 9.69 14.86 -9.63
CA ARG A 186 8.47 14.07 -9.45
C ARG A 186 8.09 14.01 -7.98
N VAL A 187 6.80 13.95 -7.69
CA VAL A 187 6.30 13.90 -6.31
C VAL A 187 6.44 12.49 -5.74
N ALA A 188 7.18 12.37 -4.66
CA ALA A 188 7.28 11.16 -3.83
C ALA A 188 6.51 11.29 -2.51
N GLY A 189 6.16 12.51 -2.08
CA GLY A 189 5.55 12.74 -0.78
C GLY A 189 6.50 12.35 0.36
N LEU A 190 5.97 11.73 1.39
CA LEU A 190 6.76 11.19 2.51
C LEU A 190 7.26 9.76 2.24
N PHE A 191 7.12 9.26 1.02
CA PHE A 191 7.57 7.93 0.64
C PHE A 191 9.02 7.94 0.19
N HIS A 192 9.71 6.81 0.37
CA HIS A 192 11.07 6.62 -0.13
C HIS A 192 11.12 6.68 -1.67
N GLY A 193 10.09 6.21 -2.35
CA GLY A 193 10.02 6.19 -3.80
C GLY A 193 8.66 6.63 -4.36
N ILE A 194 8.71 7.21 -5.54
CA ILE A 194 7.56 7.75 -6.28
C ILE A 194 6.46 6.69 -6.47
N ASN A 195 6.86 5.45 -6.77
CA ASN A 195 5.94 4.34 -6.97
C ASN A 195 5.19 3.94 -5.68
N GLN A 196 5.77 4.18 -4.51
CA GLN A 196 5.13 3.87 -3.23
C GLN A 196 3.99 4.84 -2.91
N LEU A 197 4.16 6.15 -3.20
CA LEU A 197 3.08 7.12 -3.08
C LEU A 197 1.84 6.69 -3.87
N GLN A 198 2.05 6.29 -5.12
CA GLN A 198 0.96 5.94 -6.02
C GLN A 198 0.20 4.69 -5.54
N SER A 199 0.93 3.62 -5.22
CA SER A 199 0.33 2.37 -4.74
C SER A 199 -0.44 2.57 -3.44
N PHE A 200 0.06 3.45 -2.56
CA PHE A 200 -0.62 3.82 -1.33
C PHE A 200 -1.90 4.61 -1.62
N VAL A 201 -1.83 5.63 -2.48
CA VAL A 201 -2.99 6.48 -2.81
C VAL A 201 -4.09 5.68 -3.51
N VAL A 202 -3.75 4.79 -4.47
CA VAL A 202 -4.77 3.94 -5.12
C VAL A 202 -5.41 2.95 -4.15
N ALA A 203 -4.71 2.54 -3.09
CA ALA A 203 -5.24 1.69 -2.04
C ALA A 203 -6.20 2.44 -1.10
N VAL A 204 -5.99 3.72 -0.86
CA VAL A 204 -6.74 4.53 0.11
C VAL A 204 -7.95 5.23 -0.51
N ILE A 205 -7.87 5.67 -1.77
CA ILE A 205 -8.96 6.37 -2.48
C ILE A 205 -10.32 5.67 -2.35
N PRO A 206 -10.47 4.34 -2.49
CA PRO A 206 -11.77 3.68 -2.35
C PRO A 206 -12.41 3.87 -0.97
N PHE A 207 -11.61 3.95 0.09
CA PHE A 207 -12.12 4.22 1.44
C PHE A 207 -12.61 5.66 1.59
N PHE A 208 -11.93 6.63 0.99
CA PHE A 208 -12.42 8.01 0.94
C PHE A 208 -13.69 8.13 0.11
N CYS A 209 -13.79 7.43 -1.02
CA CYS A 209 -15.03 7.36 -1.79
C CYS A 209 -16.17 6.73 -0.96
N ALA A 210 -15.89 5.68 -0.18
CA ALA A 210 -16.87 5.10 0.73
C ALA A 210 -17.35 6.11 1.78
N GLY A 211 -16.42 6.87 2.39
CA GLY A 211 -16.78 7.96 3.31
C GLY A 211 -17.61 9.05 2.65
N MET A 212 -17.28 9.44 1.41
CA MET A 212 -18.02 10.43 0.63
C MET A 212 -19.46 9.99 0.33
N PHE A 213 -19.69 8.70 0.08
CA PHE A 213 -21.03 8.15 -0.21
C PHE A 213 -21.75 7.62 1.03
N SER A 214 -21.11 7.58 2.19
CA SER A 214 -21.74 7.11 3.42
C SER A 214 -22.93 7.99 3.82
N ARG A 215 -24.08 7.36 4.08
CA ARG A 215 -25.26 8.06 4.58
C ARG A 215 -25.10 8.51 6.02
N ALA A 216 -24.24 7.86 6.78
CA ALA A 216 -23.96 8.19 8.17
C ALA A 216 -23.01 9.40 8.32
N ALA A 217 -22.25 9.76 7.26
CA ALA A 217 -21.34 10.89 7.28
C ALA A 217 -22.09 12.24 7.17
N SER A 218 -21.66 13.23 7.95
CA SER A 218 -22.15 14.59 7.83
C SER A 218 -21.82 15.20 6.45
N ARG A 219 -22.53 16.26 6.06
CA ARG A 219 -22.28 16.92 4.77
C ARG A 219 -20.82 17.44 4.68
N SER A 220 -20.32 18.02 5.76
CA SER A 220 -18.92 18.49 5.84
C SER A 220 -17.92 17.35 5.71
N ALA A 221 -18.15 16.22 6.36
CA ALA A 221 -17.30 15.04 6.23
C ALA A 221 -17.28 14.50 4.79
N ARG A 222 -18.44 14.44 4.12
CA ARG A 222 -18.49 14.00 2.70
C ARG A 222 -17.72 14.93 1.78
N VAL A 223 -17.81 16.26 1.98
CA VAL A 223 -17.03 17.25 1.23
C VAL A 223 -15.53 17.07 1.49
N LEU A 224 -15.15 16.85 2.76
CA LEU A 224 -13.74 16.59 3.11
C LEU A 224 -13.22 15.33 2.42
N TYR A 225 -13.96 14.22 2.43
CA TYR A 225 -13.57 13.00 1.73
C TYR A 225 -13.41 13.24 0.21
N GLY A 226 -14.35 13.98 -0.40
CA GLY A 226 -14.24 14.35 -1.82
C GLY A 226 -12.99 15.19 -2.10
N ALA A 227 -12.68 16.15 -1.24
CA ALA A 227 -11.46 16.95 -1.35
C ALA A 227 -10.19 16.08 -1.22
N LEU A 228 -10.17 15.10 -0.31
CA LEU A 228 -9.05 14.18 -0.14
C LEU A 228 -8.85 13.28 -1.36
N VAL A 229 -9.92 12.85 -2.03
CA VAL A 229 -9.83 12.12 -3.31
C VAL A 229 -9.15 13.00 -4.36
N LEU A 230 -9.54 14.26 -4.49
CA LEU A 230 -8.96 15.20 -5.45
C LEU A 230 -7.49 15.50 -5.14
N VAL A 231 -7.15 15.75 -3.87
CA VAL A 231 -5.78 16.01 -3.43
C VAL A 231 -4.88 14.78 -3.64
N GLY A 232 -5.39 13.59 -3.32
CA GLY A 232 -4.67 12.34 -3.60
C GLY A 232 -4.44 12.12 -5.10
N PHE A 233 -5.45 12.39 -5.92
CA PHE A 233 -5.34 12.32 -7.37
C PHE A 233 -4.30 13.31 -7.91
N ALA A 234 -4.27 14.54 -7.41
CA ALA A 234 -3.24 15.53 -7.76
C ALA A 234 -1.83 15.02 -7.41
N GLY A 235 -1.66 14.39 -6.24
CA GLY A 235 -0.38 13.77 -5.85
C GLY A 235 0.05 12.65 -6.82
N VAL A 236 -0.89 11.84 -7.29
CA VAL A 236 -0.61 10.79 -8.29
C VAL A 236 -0.22 11.39 -9.63
N VAL A 237 -0.88 12.44 -10.09
CA VAL A 237 -0.51 13.18 -11.30
C VAL A 237 0.88 13.79 -11.15
N GLY A 238 1.16 14.49 -10.05
CA GLY A 238 2.47 15.08 -9.77
C GLY A 238 3.61 14.05 -9.70
N SER A 239 3.30 12.81 -9.36
CA SER A 239 4.28 11.72 -9.37
C SER A 239 4.74 11.29 -10.77
N GLY A 240 4.06 11.70 -11.82
CA GLY A 240 4.41 11.37 -13.21
C GLY A 240 4.18 9.89 -13.58
N SER A 241 3.28 9.20 -12.88
CA SER A 241 2.95 7.81 -13.19
C SER A 241 1.66 7.68 -13.99
N ARG A 242 1.80 7.36 -15.24
CA ARG A 242 0.69 7.08 -16.15
C ARG A 242 -0.22 5.97 -15.60
N ALA A 243 0.38 4.85 -15.17
CA ALA A 243 -0.33 3.73 -14.59
C ALA A 243 -1.08 4.10 -13.30
N GLY A 244 -0.44 4.86 -12.41
CA GLY A 244 -1.07 5.35 -11.18
C GLY A 244 -2.30 6.19 -11.45
N VAL A 245 -2.23 7.10 -12.43
CA VAL A 245 -3.37 7.96 -12.84
C VAL A 245 -4.53 7.11 -13.35
N VAL A 246 -4.26 6.15 -14.24
CA VAL A 246 -5.31 5.27 -14.80
C VAL A 246 -5.96 4.43 -13.70
N ILE A 247 -5.17 3.81 -12.82
CA ILE A 247 -5.70 2.97 -11.75
C ILE A 247 -6.48 3.81 -10.72
N ALA A 248 -5.99 5.01 -10.37
CA ALA A 248 -6.72 5.91 -9.47
C ALA A 248 -8.07 6.35 -10.08
N ALA A 249 -8.08 6.72 -11.35
CA ALA A 249 -9.31 7.09 -12.07
C ALA A 249 -10.29 5.91 -12.14
N LEU A 250 -9.80 4.70 -12.45
CA LEU A 250 -10.60 3.48 -12.46
C LEU A 250 -11.16 3.16 -11.07
N SER A 251 -10.37 3.36 -10.00
CA SER A 251 -10.83 3.15 -8.61
C SER A 251 -11.99 4.08 -8.26
N VAL A 252 -11.88 5.36 -8.59
CA VAL A 252 -12.95 6.34 -8.40
C VAL A 252 -14.17 5.95 -9.23
N TRP A 253 -13.98 5.59 -10.50
CA TRP A 253 -15.06 5.18 -11.39
C TRP A 253 -15.82 3.95 -10.88
N LEU A 254 -15.10 2.92 -10.43
CA LEU A 254 -15.73 1.73 -9.84
C LEU A 254 -16.55 2.07 -8.59
N MET A 255 -16.03 2.94 -7.72
CA MET A 255 -16.77 3.38 -6.53
C MET A 255 -18.01 4.20 -6.90
N LEU A 256 -17.94 5.05 -7.93
CA LEU A 256 -19.09 5.76 -8.48
C LEU A 256 -20.13 4.80 -9.07
N LEU A 257 -19.68 3.78 -9.81
CA LEU A 257 -20.53 2.75 -10.39
C LEU A 257 -21.31 1.99 -9.30
N PHE A 258 -20.65 1.63 -8.19
CA PHE A 258 -21.30 1.00 -7.05
C PHE A 258 -22.26 1.92 -6.31
N ALA A 259 -21.94 3.21 -6.20
CA ALA A 259 -22.82 4.18 -5.55
C ALA A 259 -24.02 4.55 -6.43
N SER A 260 -23.80 4.77 -7.72
CA SER A 260 -24.84 5.11 -8.70
C SER A 260 -24.29 4.97 -10.13
N PRO A 261 -24.87 4.09 -10.98
CA PRO A 261 -24.50 3.99 -12.38
C PRO A 261 -24.65 5.32 -13.16
N ARG A 262 -25.60 6.16 -12.77
CA ARG A 262 -25.79 7.49 -13.37
C ARG A 262 -24.58 8.41 -13.09
N LEU A 263 -24.07 8.40 -11.85
CA LEU A 263 -22.86 9.17 -11.50
C LEU A 263 -21.63 8.65 -12.25
N ALA A 264 -21.49 7.33 -12.40
CA ALA A 264 -20.41 6.75 -13.19
C ALA A 264 -20.48 7.21 -14.66
N LEU A 265 -21.67 7.24 -15.25
CA LEU A 265 -21.88 7.73 -16.63
C LEU A 265 -21.52 9.21 -16.74
N VAL A 266 -22.00 10.07 -15.82
CA VAL A 266 -21.64 11.49 -15.78
C VAL A 266 -20.13 11.69 -15.66
N TRP A 267 -19.47 10.91 -14.79
CA TRP A 267 -18.03 10.94 -14.66
C TRP A 267 -17.32 10.52 -15.95
N THR A 268 -17.81 9.47 -16.62
CA THR A 268 -17.24 9.03 -17.92
C THR A 268 -17.37 10.14 -18.97
N CYS A 269 -18.54 10.72 -19.13
CA CYS A 269 -18.76 11.81 -20.05
C CYS A 269 -17.87 13.02 -19.72
N ALA A 270 -17.79 13.41 -18.44
CA ALA A 270 -16.94 14.50 -18.00
C ALA A 270 -15.44 14.21 -18.24
N ALA A 271 -14.99 12.98 -17.98
CA ALA A 271 -13.62 12.58 -18.22
C ALA A 271 -13.26 12.59 -19.73
N VAL A 272 -14.15 12.13 -20.58
CA VAL A 272 -13.97 12.17 -22.06
C VAL A 272 -13.94 13.62 -22.56
N LEU A 273 -14.88 14.45 -22.12
CA LEU A 273 -14.92 15.87 -22.49
C LEU A 273 -13.68 16.62 -21.97
N PHE A 274 -13.28 16.35 -20.73
CA PHE A 274 -12.08 16.94 -20.16
C PHE A 274 -10.81 16.47 -20.90
N ALA A 275 -10.69 15.18 -21.19
CA ALA A 275 -9.57 14.66 -21.97
C ALA A 275 -9.50 15.32 -23.37
N GLY A 276 -10.64 15.48 -24.03
CA GLY A 276 -10.70 16.14 -25.35
C GLY A 276 -10.35 17.63 -25.30
N SER A 277 -10.90 18.37 -24.32
CA SER A 277 -10.61 19.81 -24.16
C SER A 277 -9.22 20.08 -23.59
N ALA A 278 -8.81 19.28 -22.59
CA ALA A 278 -7.45 19.36 -22.04
C ALA A 278 -6.40 19.05 -23.10
N TRP A 279 -6.69 18.13 -24.03
CA TRP A 279 -5.84 17.85 -25.18
C TRP A 279 -5.59 19.08 -26.06
N GLN A 280 -6.66 19.80 -26.41
CA GLN A 280 -6.53 20.98 -27.26
C GLN A 280 -5.76 22.14 -26.61
N VAL A 281 -5.87 22.30 -25.28
CA VAL A 281 -5.26 23.39 -24.53
C VAL A 281 -3.89 22.99 -23.98
N LEU A 282 -3.82 21.87 -23.25
CA LEU A 282 -2.58 21.39 -22.62
C LEU A 282 -1.57 20.88 -23.65
N GLY A 283 -2.02 20.31 -24.78
CA GLY A 283 -1.10 19.82 -25.82
C GLY A 283 -0.19 20.90 -26.37
N LYS A 284 -0.66 22.16 -26.40
CA LYS A 284 0.14 23.33 -26.85
C LYS A 284 1.12 23.86 -25.79
N HIS A 285 0.88 23.55 -24.51
CA HIS A 285 1.64 24.10 -23.37
C HIS A 285 2.25 22.98 -22.50
N LEU A 286 2.28 21.75 -22.99
CA LEU A 286 2.80 20.61 -22.21
C LEU A 286 4.26 20.81 -21.78
N ASP A 287 5.07 21.46 -22.62
CA ASP A 287 6.49 21.71 -22.35
C ASP A 287 6.72 22.72 -21.23
N GLU A 288 5.73 23.58 -20.95
CA GLU A 288 5.76 24.56 -19.86
C GLU A 288 5.41 23.92 -18.50
N LEU A 289 4.82 22.70 -18.50
CA LEU A 289 4.42 22.03 -17.29
C LEU A 289 5.61 21.39 -16.56
N PRO A 290 5.57 21.32 -15.21
CA PRO A 290 6.56 20.59 -14.43
C PRO A 290 6.69 19.14 -14.91
N TYR A 291 7.91 18.61 -14.89
CA TYR A 291 8.27 17.30 -15.45
C TYR A 291 7.33 16.16 -15.01
N GLY A 292 7.01 16.05 -13.71
CA GLY A 292 6.12 14.99 -13.21
C GLY A 292 4.72 15.09 -13.84
N ILE A 293 4.16 16.29 -13.98
CA ILE A 293 2.84 16.48 -14.59
C ILE A 293 2.91 16.18 -16.09
N ARG A 294 3.87 16.78 -16.81
CA ARG A 294 4.10 16.53 -18.23
C ARG A 294 4.19 15.05 -18.54
N ARG A 295 4.98 14.32 -17.76
CA ARG A 295 5.15 12.87 -17.92
C ARG A 295 3.85 12.06 -17.75
N SER A 296 2.93 12.49 -16.90
CA SER A 296 1.64 11.83 -16.74
C SER A 296 0.78 11.87 -18.00
N PHE A 297 1.00 12.85 -18.87
CA PHE A 297 0.25 13.09 -20.10
C PHE A 297 1.03 12.83 -21.40
N SER A 298 2.31 12.49 -21.34
CA SER A 298 3.20 12.35 -22.50
C SER A 298 2.83 11.24 -23.50
N TYR A 299 1.88 10.35 -23.19
CA TYR A 299 1.36 9.40 -24.19
C TYR A 299 0.70 10.05 -25.39
N VAL A 300 0.40 11.32 -25.31
CA VAL A 300 -0.51 11.98 -26.21
C VAL A 300 0.27 12.78 -27.28
N GLN A 301 1.59 12.96 -27.11
CA GLN A 301 2.41 13.81 -27.98
C GLN A 301 3.45 13.08 -28.86
N GLU A 302 3.71 11.78 -28.59
CA GLU A 302 4.76 11.05 -29.33
C GLU A 302 4.16 10.35 -30.56
N ASP A 303 4.25 11.01 -31.70
CA ASP A 303 3.85 10.46 -33.02
C ASP A 303 4.74 9.26 -33.47
N ASN A 304 5.87 9.03 -32.79
CA ASN A 304 6.78 7.91 -33.02
C ASN A 304 6.98 7.16 -31.71
N LEU A 305 5.95 6.41 -31.30
CA LEU A 305 6.03 5.45 -30.21
C LEU A 305 6.84 4.23 -30.69
N GLU A 306 8.16 4.31 -30.61
CA GLU A 306 8.94 3.07 -30.58
C GLU A 306 8.53 2.30 -29.33
N LEU A 307 8.13 1.06 -29.52
CA LEU A 307 7.74 0.14 -28.43
C LEU A 307 8.78 0.10 -27.30
N ASP A 308 10.04 0.39 -27.62
CA ASP A 308 11.17 0.46 -26.69
C ASP A 308 11.08 1.62 -25.70
N GLU A 309 10.60 2.80 -26.09
CA GLU A 309 10.43 3.92 -25.16
C GLU A 309 9.22 3.73 -24.23
N LEU A 310 8.16 3.09 -24.71
CA LEU A 310 7.00 2.70 -23.89
C LEU A 310 7.36 1.64 -22.86
N SER A 311 8.29 0.77 -23.17
CA SER A 311 8.70 -0.33 -22.29
C SER A 311 9.78 0.07 -21.29
N ARG A 312 10.64 1.09 -21.59
CA ARG A 312 11.70 1.64 -20.70
C ARG A 312 12.38 0.58 -19.82
N GLY A 313 13.06 -0.36 -20.44
CA GLY A 313 13.72 -1.46 -19.78
C GLY A 313 12.81 -2.62 -19.34
N ARG A 314 11.49 -2.55 -19.63
CA ARG A 314 10.60 -3.69 -19.34
C ARG A 314 10.83 -4.85 -20.28
N ALA A 315 11.24 -4.59 -21.52
CA ALA A 315 11.67 -5.64 -22.45
C ALA A 315 12.87 -6.39 -21.91
N ASP A 316 13.88 -5.65 -21.42
CA ASP A 316 15.08 -6.21 -20.80
C ASP A 316 14.74 -7.06 -19.56
N GLN A 317 13.82 -6.56 -18.74
CA GLN A 317 13.35 -7.27 -17.56
C GLN A 317 12.58 -8.55 -17.93
N LEU A 318 11.75 -8.51 -18.99
CA LEU A 318 11.07 -9.69 -19.51
C LEU A 318 12.05 -10.71 -20.07
N GLN A 319 13.02 -10.28 -20.86
CA GLN A 319 14.06 -11.15 -21.37
C GLN A 319 14.85 -11.81 -20.21
N THR A 320 15.23 -11.00 -19.20
CA THR A 320 15.89 -11.52 -18.00
C THR A 320 15.00 -12.52 -17.27
N PHE A 321 13.68 -12.23 -17.13
CA PHE A 321 12.74 -13.14 -16.49
C PHE A 321 12.68 -14.49 -17.22
N TYR A 322 12.56 -14.50 -18.54
CA TYR A 322 12.51 -15.75 -19.30
C TYR A 322 13.79 -16.56 -19.15
N THR A 323 14.96 -15.93 -19.15
CA THR A 323 16.24 -16.60 -18.93
C THR A 323 16.30 -17.19 -17.51
N VAL A 324 16.05 -16.38 -16.50
CA VAL A 324 16.05 -16.80 -15.09
C VAL A 324 15.06 -17.94 -14.85
N PHE A 325 13.84 -17.83 -15.38
CA PHE A 325 12.81 -18.84 -15.18
C PHE A 325 13.11 -20.15 -15.93
N ALA A 326 13.78 -20.08 -17.09
CA ALA A 326 14.20 -21.26 -17.82
C ALA A 326 15.33 -22.01 -17.09
N GLU A 327 16.25 -21.29 -16.46
CA GLU A 327 17.39 -21.91 -15.73
C GLU A 327 16.99 -22.37 -14.32
N HIS A 328 16.08 -21.62 -13.65
CA HIS A 328 15.66 -21.87 -12.26
C HIS A 328 14.12 -21.98 -12.09
N PRO A 329 13.43 -22.90 -12.82
CA PRO A 329 11.96 -22.88 -12.92
C PRO A 329 11.23 -23.20 -11.62
N LEU A 330 11.80 -23.99 -10.71
CA LEU A 330 11.10 -24.48 -9.52
C LEU A 330 11.30 -23.60 -8.29
N VAL A 331 12.53 -23.18 -8.01
CA VAL A 331 12.88 -22.46 -6.78
C VAL A 331 13.35 -21.03 -7.02
N GLY A 332 13.57 -20.64 -8.28
CA GLY A 332 14.05 -19.30 -8.62
C GLY A 332 15.53 -19.05 -8.24
N VAL A 333 15.95 -17.79 -8.35
CA VAL A 333 17.35 -17.37 -8.10
C VAL A 333 17.60 -16.88 -6.67
N GLY A 334 16.61 -16.94 -5.81
CA GLY A 334 16.67 -16.40 -4.45
C GLY A 334 15.93 -15.06 -4.29
N PRO A 335 15.35 -14.78 -3.11
CA PRO A 335 14.72 -13.51 -2.81
C PRO A 335 15.69 -12.35 -3.06
N GLY A 336 15.27 -11.30 -3.80
CA GLY A 336 16.11 -10.17 -4.17
C GLY A 336 17.14 -10.45 -5.28
N GLY A 337 17.30 -11.70 -5.73
CA GLY A 337 18.31 -12.11 -6.68
C GLY A 337 18.06 -11.64 -8.11
N PHE A 338 16.82 -11.35 -8.47
CA PHE A 338 16.48 -10.96 -9.84
C PHE A 338 17.29 -9.76 -10.35
N ALA A 339 17.48 -8.74 -9.53
CA ALA A 339 18.19 -7.53 -9.91
C ALA A 339 19.64 -7.80 -10.36
N ALA A 340 20.32 -8.74 -9.72
CA ALA A 340 21.69 -9.12 -10.06
C ALA A 340 21.82 -9.89 -11.39
N TRP A 341 20.71 -10.43 -11.89
CA TRP A 341 20.68 -11.16 -13.16
C TRP A 341 20.54 -10.24 -14.38
N VAL A 342 19.94 -9.04 -14.23
CA VAL A 342 19.75 -8.12 -15.35
C VAL A 342 21.05 -7.82 -16.10
N PRO A 343 22.16 -7.41 -15.45
CA PRO A 343 23.42 -7.16 -16.16
C PRO A 343 24.10 -8.41 -16.71
N ARG A 344 23.70 -9.61 -16.26
CA ARG A 344 24.23 -10.89 -16.81
C ARG A 344 23.56 -11.27 -18.12
N VAL A 345 22.26 -10.94 -18.27
CA VAL A 345 21.46 -11.31 -19.44
C VAL A 345 21.46 -10.20 -20.50
N VAL A 346 21.44 -8.94 -20.05
CA VAL A 346 21.37 -7.78 -20.93
C VAL A 346 22.70 -7.03 -20.88
N PRO A 347 23.50 -7.03 -21.94
CA PRO A 347 24.77 -6.31 -21.99
C PRO A 347 24.56 -4.82 -21.74
N GLY A 348 25.24 -4.27 -20.72
CA GLY A 348 25.09 -2.89 -20.30
C GLY A 348 23.83 -2.59 -19.47
N GLY A 349 23.01 -3.61 -19.18
CA GLY A 349 21.87 -3.51 -18.29
C GLY A 349 22.30 -3.15 -16.86
N LYS A 350 21.50 -2.28 -16.22
CA LYS A 350 21.71 -1.94 -14.81
C LYS A 350 20.96 -2.91 -13.91
N ALA A 351 21.56 -3.26 -12.77
CA ALA A 351 20.86 -4.02 -11.73
C ALA A 351 19.60 -3.27 -11.30
N GLN A 352 18.44 -3.86 -11.56
CA GLN A 352 17.16 -3.25 -11.22
C GLN A 352 16.11 -4.31 -10.88
N GLU A 353 15.21 -3.98 -9.98
CA GLU A 353 14.10 -4.85 -9.60
C GLU A 353 13.09 -5.00 -10.75
N MET A 354 12.43 -6.15 -10.79
CA MET A 354 11.36 -6.40 -11.75
C MET A 354 10.20 -5.42 -11.54
N HIS A 355 9.77 -4.70 -12.59
CA HIS A 355 8.61 -3.81 -12.54
C HIS A 355 7.27 -4.57 -12.70
N ASN A 356 7.22 -5.80 -12.24
CA ASN A 356 6.02 -6.62 -12.16
C ASN A 356 6.17 -7.55 -10.95
N SER A 357 5.34 -7.36 -9.93
CA SER A 357 5.41 -8.13 -8.69
C SER A 357 5.25 -9.63 -8.89
N TYR A 358 4.44 -10.05 -9.82
CA TYR A 358 4.14 -11.46 -10.03
C TYR A 358 5.30 -12.18 -10.71
N LEU A 359 5.84 -11.56 -11.76
CA LEU A 359 7.03 -12.07 -12.44
C LEU A 359 8.27 -11.98 -11.53
N GLY A 360 8.37 -10.93 -10.71
CA GLY A 360 9.43 -10.80 -9.72
C GLY A 360 9.42 -11.96 -8.73
N VAL A 361 8.27 -12.26 -8.12
CA VAL A 361 8.15 -13.41 -7.21
C VAL A 361 8.41 -14.74 -7.94
N LEU A 362 7.92 -14.92 -9.17
CA LEU A 362 8.18 -16.11 -9.97
C LEU A 362 9.68 -16.27 -10.29
N GLY A 363 10.37 -15.20 -10.67
CA GLY A 363 11.82 -15.24 -10.93
C GLY A 363 12.63 -15.51 -9.66
N GLU A 364 12.25 -14.88 -8.55
CA GLU A 364 12.97 -15.00 -7.28
C GLU A 364 12.71 -16.32 -6.56
N THR A 365 11.44 -16.83 -6.54
CA THR A 365 11.05 -18.01 -5.76
C THR A 365 10.57 -19.19 -6.61
N GLY A 366 10.72 -19.07 -7.92
CA GLY A 366 10.30 -20.09 -8.89
C GLY A 366 8.79 -20.32 -8.91
N ALA A 367 8.38 -21.35 -9.64
CA ALA A 367 6.98 -21.75 -9.74
C ALA A 367 6.38 -22.13 -8.38
N ILE A 368 7.15 -22.72 -7.47
CA ILE A 368 6.65 -23.14 -6.15
C ILE A 368 6.22 -21.91 -5.35
N GLY A 369 7.11 -20.94 -5.13
CA GLY A 369 6.77 -19.73 -4.37
C GLY A 369 5.75 -18.86 -5.08
N GLY A 370 5.86 -18.72 -6.42
CA GLY A 370 4.92 -17.97 -7.24
C GLY A 370 3.49 -18.51 -7.16
N LEU A 371 3.28 -19.83 -7.26
CA LEU A 371 1.95 -20.45 -7.16
C LEU A 371 1.37 -20.31 -5.75
N ILE A 372 2.19 -20.44 -4.71
CA ILE A 372 1.75 -20.22 -3.32
C ILE A 372 1.31 -18.76 -3.13
N MET A 373 2.09 -17.80 -3.63
CA MET A 373 1.72 -16.37 -3.58
C MET A 373 0.42 -16.12 -4.36
N LEU A 374 0.28 -16.64 -5.56
CA LEU A 374 -0.95 -16.51 -6.34
C LEU A 374 -2.16 -17.12 -5.61
N ALA A 375 -1.98 -18.26 -4.95
CA ALA A 375 -3.03 -18.87 -4.13
C ALA A 375 -3.42 -17.99 -2.93
N LEU A 376 -2.45 -17.34 -2.27
CA LEU A 376 -2.69 -16.38 -1.20
C LEU A 376 -3.50 -15.17 -1.70
N LEU A 377 -3.10 -14.58 -2.82
CA LEU A 377 -3.78 -13.44 -3.42
C LEU A 377 -5.20 -13.80 -3.89
N ALA A 378 -5.37 -14.98 -4.50
CA ALA A 378 -6.67 -15.49 -4.90
C ALA A 378 -7.59 -15.76 -3.71
N ASP A 379 -7.07 -16.35 -2.61
CA ASP A 379 -7.87 -16.57 -1.39
C ASP A 379 -8.34 -15.23 -0.78
N ALA A 380 -7.48 -14.21 -0.74
CA ALA A 380 -7.84 -12.87 -0.29
C ALA A 380 -8.92 -12.24 -1.19
N MET A 381 -8.83 -12.39 -2.51
CA MET A 381 -9.84 -11.91 -3.47
C MET A 381 -11.18 -12.62 -3.26
N LEU A 382 -11.16 -13.95 -3.14
CA LEU A 382 -12.37 -14.74 -2.90
C LEU A 382 -13.08 -14.36 -1.59
N ARG A 383 -12.33 -14.02 -0.54
CA ARG A 383 -12.89 -13.53 0.74
C ARG A 383 -13.61 -12.19 0.54
N THR A 384 -12.98 -11.30 -0.20
CA THR A 384 -13.55 -9.98 -0.49
C THR A 384 -14.85 -10.11 -1.29
N PHE A 385 -14.88 -10.98 -2.31
CA PHE A 385 -16.11 -11.27 -3.05
C PHE A 385 -17.20 -11.92 -2.18
N ARG A 386 -16.86 -12.87 -1.33
CA ARG A 386 -17.82 -13.49 -0.41
C ARG A 386 -18.37 -12.48 0.58
N PHE A 387 -17.55 -11.54 1.04
CA PHE A 387 -17.99 -10.47 1.92
C PHE A 387 -18.96 -9.53 1.20
N LEU A 388 -18.66 -9.14 -0.05
CA LEU A 388 -19.54 -8.34 -0.88
C LEU A 388 -20.90 -9.03 -1.10
N GLN A 389 -20.90 -10.32 -1.45
CA GLN A 389 -22.13 -11.10 -1.62
C GLN A 389 -22.94 -11.18 -0.32
N TRP A 390 -22.26 -11.43 0.81
CA TRP A 390 -22.92 -11.47 2.10
C TRP A 390 -23.53 -10.12 2.47
N ALA A 391 -22.81 -9.02 2.33
CA ALA A 391 -23.26 -7.66 2.63
C ALA A 391 -24.47 -7.27 1.78
N SER A 392 -24.45 -7.61 0.48
CA SER A 392 -25.57 -7.40 -0.43
C SER A 392 -26.82 -8.18 0.00
N ARG A 393 -26.68 -9.47 0.34
CA ARG A 393 -27.82 -10.30 0.84
C ARG A 393 -28.34 -9.84 2.18
N ALA A 394 -27.46 -9.36 3.06
CA ALA A 394 -27.83 -8.84 4.38
C ALA A 394 -28.53 -7.49 4.29
N ARG A 395 -28.56 -6.84 3.12
CA ARG A 395 -29.10 -5.50 2.89
C ARG A 395 -28.57 -4.47 3.88
N ASP A 396 -27.29 -4.60 4.25
CA ASP A 396 -26.60 -3.71 5.16
C ASP A 396 -25.79 -2.69 4.35
N PRO A 397 -26.22 -1.42 4.27
CA PRO A 397 -25.59 -0.42 3.41
C PRO A 397 -24.15 -0.10 3.84
N ASP A 398 -23.84 -0.14 5.15
CA ASP A 398 -22.51 0.16 5.66
C ASP A 398 -21.56 -1.01 5.38
N ALA A 399 -22.01 -2.24 5.59
CA ALA A 399 -21.25 -3.43 5.21
C ALA A 399 -21.01 -3.51 3.72
N LEU A 400 -22.01 -3.16 2.91
CA LEU A 400 -21.90 -3.16 1.46
C LEU A 400 -20.87 -2.13 0.99
N MET A 401 -20.91 -0.92 1.52
CA MET A 401 -19.94 0.13 1.20
C MET A 401 -18.53 -0.26 1.60
N ALA A 402 -18.35 -0.85 2.80
CA ALA A 402 -17.07 -1.36 3.27
C ALA A 402 -16.52 -2.48 2.38
N ALA A 403 -17.39 -3.40 1.95
CA ALA A 403 -17.01 -4.50 1.07
C ALA A 403 -16.61 -4.00 -0.33
N GLN A 404 -17.32 -3.00 -0.86
CA GLN A 404 -17.01 -2.36 -2.14
C GLN A 404 -15.67 -1.62 -2.08
N ALA A 405 -15.44 -0.81 -1.04
CA ALA A 405 -14.18 -0.11 -0.83
C ALA A 405 -13.00 -1.08 -0.73
N LEU A 406 -13.15 -2.16 0.05
CA LEU A 406 -12.12 -3.18 0.19
C LEU A 406 -11.86 -3.90 -1.13
N LEU A 407 -12.90 -4.25 -1.90
CA LEU A 407 -12.75 -4.91 -3.19
C LEU A 407 -12.00 -4.02 -4.18
N VAL A 408 -12.41 -2.75 -4.31
CA VAL A 408 -11.77 -1.80 -5.24
C VAL A 408 -10.34 -1.51 -4.80
N SER A 409 -10.09 -1.29 -3.50
CA SER A 409 -8.74 -1.09 -2.96
C SER A 409 -7.84 -2.28 -3.27
N TYR A 410 -8.30 -3.50 -2.99
CA TYR A 410 -7.53 -4.71 -3.22
C TYR A 410 -7.28 -4.96 -4.72
N ALA A 411 -8.30 -4.80 -5.56
CA ALA A 411 -8.13 -4.90 -7.01
C ALA A 411 -7.14 -3.86 -7.56
N SER A 412 -7.20 -2.62 -7.07
CA SER A 412 -6.31 -1.53 -7.50
C SER A 412 -4.85 -1.80 -7.17
N ILE A 413 -4.55 -2.32 -5.96
CA ILE A 413 -3.16 -2.67 -5.62
C ILE A 413 -2.67 -3.90 -6.39
N LEU A 414 -3.55 -4.87 -6.69
CA LEU A 414 -3.18 -5.99 -7.56
C LEU A 414 -2.86 -5.52 -8.98
N MET A 415 -3.69 -4.65 -9.57
CA MET A 415 -3.41 -4.05 -10.87
C MET A 415 -2.12 -3.24 -10.86
N TYR A 416 -1.87 -2.47 -9.79
CA TYR A 416 -0.63 -1.74 -9.62
C TYR A 416 0.58 -2.67 -9.54
N GLY A 417 0.44 -3.82 -8.89
CA GLY A 417 1.45 -4.88 -8.80
C GLY A 417 1.85 -5.48 -10.16
N MET A 418 0.99 -5.41 -11.19
CA MET A 418 1.36 -5.80 -12.56
C MET A 418 2.36 -4.84 -13.21
N LEU A 419 2.43 -3.62 -12.73
CA LEU A 419 3.19 -2.53 -13.34
C LEU A 419 4.39 -2.07 -12.49
N ASN A 420 4.47 -2.55 -11.24
CA ASN A 420 5.52 -2.21 -10.29
C ASN A 420 5.72 -3.32 -9.25
N TYR A 421 6.87 -3.34 -8.57
CA TYR A 421 7.13 -4.30 -7.50
C TYR A 421 6.44 -3.86 -6.19
N GLY A 422 5.11 -4.07 -6.12
CA GLY A 422 4.27 -3.63 -5.00
C GLY A 422 4.25 -4.58 -3.81
N LEU A 423 4.59 -5.88 -3.99
CA LEU A 423 4.51 -6.90 -2.95
C LEU A 423 5.46 -6.67 -1.76
N ARG A 424 6.52 -5.87 -1.93
CA ARG A 424 7.41 -5.47 -0.85
C ARG A 424 6.88 -4.34 0.02
N GLN A 425 5.75 -3.73 -0.35
CA GLN A 425 5.21 -2.56 0.33
C GLN A 425 4.31 -2.95 1.49
N ARG A 426 4.52 -2.37 2.66
CA ARG A 426 3.79 -2.69 3.91
C ARG A 426 2.29 -2.47 3.82
N HIS A 427 1.85 -1.42 3.14
CA HIS A 427 0.43 -1.12 2.95
C HIS A 427 -0.28 -2.17 2.08
N PHE A 428 0.43 -2.83 1.16
CA PHE A 428 -0.11 -3.95 0.40
C PHE A 428 -0.52 -5.10 1.35
N TRP A 429 0.36 -5.49 2.27
CA TRP A 429 0.09 -6.53 3.27
C TRP A 429 -0.98 -6.13 4.28
N PHE A 430 -1.04 -4.83 4.60
CA PHE A 430 -2.14 -4.30 5.41
C PHE A 430 -3.50 -4.48 4.72
N VAL A 431 -3.62 -4.16 3.44
CA VAL A 431 -4.88 -4.37 2.69
C VAL A 431 -5.21 -5.86 2.60
N ILE A 432 -4.23 -6.75 2.38
CA ILE A 432 -4.47 -8.22 2.46
C ILE A 432 -5.00 -8.60 3.85
N ALA A 433 -4.42 -8.08 4.92
CA ALA A 433 -4.90 -8.36 6.27
C ALA A 433 -6.35 -7.88 6.48
N LEU A 434 -6.74 -6.74 5.89
CA LEU A 434 -8.12 -6.27 5.91
C LEU A 434 -9.07 -7.22 5.17
N THR A 435 -8.64 -7.88 4.07
CA THR A 435 -9.49 -8.88 3.38
C THR A 435 -9.82 -10.09 4.26
N VAL A 436 -9.01 -10.34 5.28
CA VAL A 436 -9.22 -11.40 6.28
C VAL A 436 -10.03 -10.88 7.47
N ALA A 437 -9.56 -9.80 8.07
CA ALA A 437 -10.08 -9.31 9.35
C ALA A 437 -11.48 -8.68 9.22
N LEU A 438 -11.69 -7.85 8.20
CA LEU A 438 -12.92 -7.08 8.03
C LEU A 438 -14.15 -7.99 7.81
N PRO A 439 -14.14 -8.98 6.89
CA PRO A 439 -15.25 -9.91 6.74
C PRO A 439 -15.52 -10.72 8.01
N HIS A 440 -14.45 -11.22 8.63
CA HIS A 440 -14.56 -12.05 9.83
C HIS A 440 -15.22 -11.32 11.00
N VAL A 441 -14.71 -10.12 11.31
CA VAL A 441 -15.21 -9.32 12.43
C VAL A 441 -16.64 -8.84 12.15
N TYR A 442 -16.91 -8.40 10.92
CA TYR A 442 -18.22 -7.87 10.55
C TYR A 442 -19.34 -8.92 10.61
N MET A 443 -19.08 -10.11 10.03
CA MET A 443 -20.05 -11.19 10.03
C MET A 443 -20.31 -11.72 11.46
N ARG A 444 -19.29 -11.83 12.32
CA ARG A 444 -19.45 -12.21 13.73
C ARG A 444 -20.22 -11.17 14.53
N TRP A 445 -19.90 -9.89 14.35
CA TRP A 445 -20.57 -8.80 15.04
C TRP A 445 -22.08 -8.79 14.72
N ARG A 446 -22.44 -8.95 13.44
CA ARG A 446 -23.85 -9.01 13.01
C ARG A 446 -24.55 -10.27 13.50
N ALA A 447 -23.88 -11.40 13.55
CA ALA A 447 -24.46 -12.62 14.14
C ALA A 447 -24.76 -12.43 15.64
N GLY A 448 -23.87 -11.78 16.39
CA GLY A 448 -24.08 -11.42 17.78
C GLY A 448 -25.14 -10.34 18.01
N ALA A 449 -25.20 -9.33 17.12
CA ALA A 449 -26.19 -8.24 17.22
C ALA A 449 -27.62 -8.71 16.93
N ARG A 450 -27.82 -9.75 16.13
CA ARG A 450 -29.13 -10.41 15.96
C ARG A 450 -29.61 -11.09 17.26
N VAL A 451 -28.67 -11.43 18.13
CA VAL A 451 -28.96 -12.00 19.46
C VAL A 451 -29.20 -10.87 20.50
N ALA A 452 -28.63 -9.70 20.29
CA ALA A 452 -28.73 -8.55 21.19
C ALA A 452 -29.27 -7.32 20.43
N GLU A 453 -30.58 -7.23 20.26
CA GLU A 453 -31.32 -6.25 19.43
C GLU A 453 -31.18 -4.76 19.83
N ARG A 454 -30.14 -4.39 20.57
CA ARG A 454 -29.97 -2.99 21.04
C ARG A 454 -28.51 -2.55 21.00
N ARG A 455 -28.06 -1.98 19.91
CA ARG A 455 -27.09 -0.86 19.79
C ARG A 455 -26.50 -0.76 18.38
N THR A 456 -27.27 -0.27 17.45
CA THR A 456 -26.81 0.09 16.10
C THR A 456 -26.05 1.42 16.16
N ARG A 457 -24.72 1.38 16.26
CA ARG A 457 -23.89 2.49 15.80
C ARG A 457 -23.34 2.14 14.43
N PRO A 458 -23.46 3.02 13.42
CA PRO A 458 -22.96 2.75 12.08
C PRO A 458 -21.45 2.52 12.11
N PHE A 459 -20.98 1.59 11.28
CA PHE A 459 -19.57 1.20 11.22
C PHE A 459 -18.69 2.26 10.52
N TYR A 460 -19.28 3.02 9.59
CA TYR A 460 -18.68 4.16 8.92
C TYR A 460 -19.22 5.47 9.46
N GLY A 461 -18.31 6.35 9.74
CA GLY A 461 -18.61 7.75 9.96
C GLY A 461 -19.25 8.06 11.28
N VAL A 462 -18.48 8.32 12.22
CA VAL A 462 -18.64 9.49 13.09
C VAL A 462 -17.28 9.79 13.67
N VAL A 463 -16.59 10.73 13.08
CA VAL A 463 -15.88 11.69 13.93
C VAL A 463 -16.99 12.31 14.76
N PRO A 464 -17.10 12.12 16.09
CA PRO A 464 -18.06 12.87 16.87
C PRO A 464 -17.74 14.34 16.66
N CYS A 465 -18.71 15.11 16.13
CA CYS A 465 -18.70 16.54 16.35
C CYS A 465 -18.59 16.72 17.85
N VAL A 466 -17.48 17.25 18.31
CA VAL A 466 -17.34 17.84 19.63
C VAL A 466 -18.28 19.05 19.59
N GLU A 467 -19.41 18.99 20.28
CA GLU A 467 -20.16 20.15 20.68
C GLU A 467 -19.36 20.98 21.69
#